data_6b7437600879bafa9527f1c4c3a5aa76
#
_entry.id   6b7437600879bafa9527f1c4c3a5aa76
#
_cell.length_a   1.000
_cell.length_b   1.000
_cell.length_c   1.000
_cell.angle_alpha   90.00
_cell.angle_beta   90.00
_cell.angle_gamma   90.00
#
_symmetry.space_group_name_H-M   'P 1'
#
loop_
_entity.id
_entity.type
_entity.pdbx_description
1 polymer ?
#
loop_
_entity_poly.entity_id
_entity_poly.type
_entity_poly.pdbx_seq_one_letter_code
_entity_poly.pdbx_strand_id
1 'polypeptide(L)'
;MSRDSVGRALLFRPGIMVLAMSLIAAIALVEASVFSGTVFAQGLTVQDFKSNRPTPRMANGKPDFSGYWKGTTDTKPVGNIGKDLPGWKLPLTPAGEAALKHNLTATIDPESLCIIGGIPRHNASGLPFEILHGTNKIAFLYWYSYFRLIPISATRKHSDDPDPSFFGEEIGKWEGDTLVIDSIGFKDEKVWIDENANPHSDALHVVERWTRPDADHIHVDTLIEDPKFYTKPFNYSRTWVLGKPDEEIQEYACSENNVDAANLGFGPGPIRPDGTRGYIDPAPLPPPIPRKQE
;
A
#
# COMPACT_ATOMS: atom_id res chain seq x y z
N MET A 1 -34.12 -56.59 63.16
CA MET A 1 -32.87 -57.21 62.69
C MET A 1 -32.30 -56.29 61.64
N SER A 2 -31.36 -55.38 61.99
CA SER A 2 -29.90 -55.46 61.87
C SER A 2 -29.45 -55.62 60.42
N ARG A 3 -28.75 -54.73 59.82
CA ARG A 3 -27.40 -54.18 60.04
C ARG A 3 -27.07 -53.11 59.00
N ASP A 4 -26.55 -52.03 59.42
CA ASP A 4 -25.36 -51.29 59.13
C ASP A 4 -24.63 -51.55 57.83
N SER A 5 -24.36 -50.50 57.03
CA SER A 5 -23.12 -50.37 56.34
C SER A 5 -22.73 -48.89 56.03
N VAL A 6 -21.64 -48.64 56.63
CA VAL A 6 -20.79 -47.47 56.73
C VAL A 6 -20.52 -46.71 55.43
N GLY A 7 -20.74 -45.39 55.46
CA GLY A 7 -20.28 -44.47 54.43
C GLY A 7 -18.77 -44.23 54.50
N ARG A 8 -18.08 -44.30 53.38
CA ARG A 8 -16.71 -43.75 53.18
C ARG A 8 -16.78 -42.37 52.53
N ALA A 9 -16.53 -41.37 53.31
CA ALA A 9 -16.27 -40.04 52.82
C ALA A 9 -14.90 -39.99 52.15
N LEU A 10 -14.88 -39.65 50.86
CA LEU A 10 -13.66 -39.31 50.13
C LEU A 10 -13.31 -37.83 50.41
N LEU A 11 -12.27 -37.65 51.20
CA LEU A 11 -11.64 -36.36 51.45
C LEU A 11 -10.92 -35.90 50.16
N PHE A 12 -11.50 -34.97 49.43
CA PHE A 12 -10.83 -34.24 48.37
C PHE A 12 -9.79 -33.28 48.97
N ARG A 13 -8.53 -33.47 48.64
CA ARG A 13 -7.42 -32.58 48.99
C ARG A 13 -7.50 -31.32 48.10
N PRO A 14 -7.58 -30.10 48.62
CA PRO A 14 -7.74 -28.87 47.82
C PRO A 14 -6.47 -28.39 47.08
N GLY A 15 -5.38 -29.15 47.10
CA GLY A 15 -4.11 -28.73 46.55
C GLY A 15 -3.92 -28.97 45.00
N ILE A 16 -4.71 -29.88 44.40
CA ILE A 16 -4.52 -30.25 43.00
C ILE A 16 -5.32 -29.34 42.06
N MET A 17 -6.39 -28.72 42.55
CA MET A 17 -7.26 -27.89 41.74
C MET A 17 -6.67 -26.48 41.43
N VAL A 18 -5.78 -25.96 42.29
CA VAL A 18 -5.13 -24.66 42.10
C VAL A 18 -4.02 -24.70 41.05
N LEU A 19 -3.30 -25.85 40.92
CA LEU A 19 -2.27 -26.02 39.88
C LEU A 19 -2.86 -26.19 38.47
N ALA A 20 -4.03 -26.81 38.35
CA ALA A 20 -4.67 -27.00 37.02
C ALA A 20 -5.26 -25.69 36.49
N MET A 21 -5.80 -24.82 37.33
CA MET A 21 -6.30 -23.51 36.90
C MET A 21 -5.17 -22.52 36.54
N SER A 22 -4.00 -22.61 37.17
CA SER A 22 -2.85 -21.79 36.89
C SER A 22 -2.19 -22.16 35.55
N LEU A 23 -2.24 -23.43 35.15
CA LEU A 23 -1.69 -23.90 33.87
C LEU A 23 -2.56 -23.51 32.67
N ILE A 24 -3.90 -23.53 32.85
CA ILE A 24 -4.84 -23.11 31.79
C ILE A 24 -4.79 -21.61 31.58
N ALA A 25 -4.61 -20.80 32.62
CA ALA A 25 -4.45 -19.35 32.50
C ALA A 25 -3.13 -18.97 31.84
N ALA A 26 -2.04 -19.74 32.01
CA ALA A 26 -0.75 -19.50 31.36
C ALA A 26 -0.78 -19.89 29.89
N ILE A 27 -1.51 -20.93 29.50
CA ILE A 27 -1.66 -21.34 28.10
C ILE A 27 -2.56 -20.34 27.33
N ALA A 28 -3.62 -19.84 27.96
CA ALA A 28 -4.48 -18.82 27.34
C ALA A 28 -3.77 -17.46 27.14
N LEU A 29 -2.79 -17.12 27.98
CA LEU A 29 -1.96 -15.91 27.83
C LEU A 29 -0.85 -16.04 26.76
N VAL A 30 -0.41 -17.27 26.46
CA VAL A 30 0.58 -17.51 25.40
C VAL A 30 -0.09 -17.53 24.02
N GLU A 31 -1.33 -18.00 23.90
CA GLU A 31 -2.06 -17.96 22.62
C GLU A 31 -2.56 -16.57 22.25
N ALA A 32 -2.83 -15.68 23.20
CA ALA A 32 -3.21 -14.30 22.93
C ALA A 32 -2.03 -13.40 22.48
N SER A 33 -0.78 -13.81 22.72
CA SER A 33 0.41 -13.07 22.31
C SER A 33 0.96 -13.47 20.95
N VAL A 34 0.46 -14.52 20.31
CA VAL A 34 0.92 -14.98 18.99
C VAL A 34 0.14 -14.38 17.83
N PHE A 35 -1.02 -13.75 18.08
CA PHE A 35 -1.88 -13.16 17.04
C PHE A 35 -1.83 -11.63 16.93
N SER A 36 -0.93 -10.94 17.68
CA SER A 36 -0.69 -9.50 17.54
C SER A 36 0.68 -9.17 16.96
N GLY A 37 1.35 -10.12 16.37
CA GLY A 37 2.54 -9.89 15.56
C GLY A 37 2.11 -9.53 14.13
N THR A 38 1.70 -8.28 13.89
CA THR A 38 1.75 -7.70 12.56
C THR A 38 3.18 -7.84 12.07
N VAL A 39 3.42 -8.75 11.14
CA VAL A 39 4.67 -8.84 10.39
C VAL A 39 4.69 -7.60 9.49
N PHE A 40 5.05 -6.46 10.06
CA PHE A 40 5.53 -5.36 9.23
C PHE A 40 6.88 -5.83 8.68
N ALA A 41 6.96 -6.01 7.36
CA ALA A 41 8.23 -6.20 6.70
C ALA A 41 9.16 -5.07 7.19
N GLN A 42 10.40 -5.40 7.51
CA GLN A 42 11.42 -4.42 7.83
C GLN A 42 11.75 -3.66 6.53
N GLY A 43 10.86 -2.75 6.14
CA GLY A 43 11.20 -1.66 5.25
C GLY A 43 12.24 -0.78 5.94
N LEU A 44 13.02 -0.04 5.17
CA LEU A 44 13.97 0.95 5.67
C LEU A 44 13.32 1.71 6.82
N THR A 45 13.89 1.59 8.00
CA THR A 45 13.31 2.19 9.19
C THR A 45 13.30 3.70 9.01
N VAL A 46 12.21 4.37 9.41
CA VAL A 46 12.06 5.84 9.46
C VAL A 46 13.29 6.56 10.08
N GLN A 47 14.22 5.80 10.66
CA GLN A 47 15.43 6.32 11.28
C GLN A 47 16.44 6.95 10.31
N ASP A 48 16.38 6.63 9.03
CA ASP A 48 17.33 7.14 8.03
C ASP A 48 16.96 8.54 7.49
N PHE A 49 15.73 9.00 7.76
CA PHE A 49 15.21 10.30 7.34
C PHE A 49 14.81 11.09 8.60
N LYS A 50 15.67 11.98 9.08
CA LYS A 50 15.41 12.78 10.28
C LYS A 50 15.69 14.25 10.05
N SER A 51 14.74 15.08 10.44
CA SER A 51 14.90 16.51 10.62
C SER A 51 14.80 16.86 12.11
N ASN A 52 15.50 17.93 12.51
CA ASN A 52 15.40 18.47 13.87
C ASN A 52 14.16 19.38 14.04
N ARG A 53 13.39 19.63 12.97
CA ARG A 53 12.18 20.44 13.03
C ARG A 53 11.00 19.56 13.49
N PRO A 54 10.24 19.98 14.51
CA PRO A 54 9.14 19.16 15.03
C PRO A 54 8.01 19.04 13.99
N THR A 55 7.26 17.95 14.08
CA THR A 55 6.06 17.69 13.27
C THR A 55 5.04 18.83 13.43
N PRO A 56 4.66 19.52 12.34
CA PRO A 56 3.56 20.48 12.37
C PRO A 56 2.24 19.80 12.75
N ARG A 57 1.39 20.55 13.46
CA ARG A 57 0.09 20.04 13.89
C ARG A 57 -1.05 20.97 13.51
N MET A 58 -2.17 20.38 13.15
CA MET A 58 -3.41 21.08 12.95
C MET A 58 -4.02 21.54 14.28
N ALA A 59 -5.03 22.39 14.23
CA ALA A 59 -5.73 22.90 15.41
C ALA A 59 -6.34 21.81 16.32
N ASN A 60 -6.67 20.64 15.75
CA ASN A 60 -7.15 19.46 16.50
C ASN A 60 -6.03 18.61 17.12
N GLY A 61 -4.77 19.05 17.04
CA GLY A 61 -3.59 18.38 17.58
C GLY A 61 -3.03 17.23 16.74
N LYS A 62 -3.71 16.84 15.63
CA LYS A 62 -3.21 15.79 14.72
C LYS A 62 -2.08 16.33 13.85
N PRO A 63 -1.13 15.44 13.42
CA PRO A 63 -0.13 15.83 12.43
C PRO A 63 -0.77 16.46 11.19
N ASP A 64 -0.21 17.57 10.74
CA ASP A 64 -0.60 18.21 9.50
C ASP A 64 0.22 17.60 8.35
N PHE A 65 -0.43 17.01 7.37
CA PHE A 65 0.23 16.44 6.19
C PHE A 65 0.30 17.40 5.00
N SER A 66 -0.25 18.63 5.12
CA SER A 66 -0.25 19.61 4.04
C SER A 66 1.16 19.90 3.53
N GLY A 67 1.25 20.11 2.20
CA GLY A 67 2.48 20.46 1.51
C GLY A 67 2.70 19.72 0.22
N TYR A 68 3.72 20.16 -0.53
CA TYR A 68 4.21 19.51 -1.74
C TYR A 68 5.30 18.51 -1.37
N TRP A 69 5.14 17.24 -1.76
CA TRP A 69 5.99 16.15 -1.36
C TRP A 69 6.67 15.49 -2.54
N LYS A 70 7.96 15.21 -2.40
CA LYS A 70 8.82 14.59 -3.44
C LYS A 70 9.35 13.25 -2.96
N GLY A 71 9.41 12.26 -3.86
CA GLY A 71 9.96 10.94 -3.56
C GLY A 71 11.44 11.00 -3.17
N THR A 72 11.83 10.14 -2.27
CA THR A 72 13.20 9.95 -1.79
C THR A 72 13.90 8.78 -2.51
N THR A 73 15.12 8.45 -2.08
CA THR A 73 15.87 7.32 -2.65
C THR A 73 15.27 5.96 -2.34
N ASP A 74 14.45 5.83 -1.31
CA ASP A 74 13.76 4.60 -0.96
C ASP A 74 12.64 4.24 -1.94
N THR A 75 12.19 5.21 -2.75
CA THR A 75 11.27 4.94 -3.86
C THR A 75 11.95 4.33 -5.09
N LYS A 76 13.28 4.25 -5.10
CA LYS A 76 14.04 3.72 -6.25
C LYS A 76 14.37 2.24 -6.09
N PRO A 77 14.38 1.42 -7.14
CA PRO A 77 13.93 1.80 -8.49
C PRO A 77 12.46 2.16 -8.50
N VAL A 78 12.16 3.21 -9.25
CA VAL A 78 10.83 3.82 -9.31
C VAL A 78 9.78 2.77 -9.64
N GLY A 79 8.66 2.81 -8.92
CA GLY A 79 7.49 2.02 -9.21
C GLY A 79 7.60 0.51 -8.99
N ASN A 80 8.66 -0.01 -8.37
CA ASN A 80 8.76 -1.44 -8.08
C ASN A 80 8.37 -1.73 -6.62
N ILE A 81 7.17 -2.24 -6.41
CA ILE A 81 6.71 -2.68 -5.07
C ILE A 81 7.52 -3.87 -4.57
N GLY A 82 7.94 -4.75 -5.47
CA GLY A 82 8.70 -5.95 -5.13
C GLY A 82 10.04 -5.68 -4.46
N LYS A 83 10.62 -4.48 -4.62
CA LYS A 83 11.93 -4.15 -4.03
C LYS A 83 11.99 -4.31 -2.51
N ASP A 84 10.86 -4.19 -1.82
CA ASP A 84 10.75 -4.34 -0.38
C ASP A 84 10.60 -5.80 0.06
N LEU A 85 10.54 -6.73 -0.90
CA LEU A 85 10.36 -8.15 -0.66
C LEU A 85 11.64 -8.95 -0.96
N PRO A 86 11.86 -10.08 -0.26
CA PRO A 86 13.00 -10.95 -0.54
C PRO A 86 13.06 -11.40 -2.01
N GLY A 87 14.21 -11.17 -2.65
CA GLY A 87 14.43 -11.53 -4.06
C GLY A 87 13.56 -10.77 -5.05
N TRP A 88 12.95 -9.66 -4.62
CA TRP A 88 12.06 -8.80 -5.43
C TRP A 88 10.83 -9.52 -5.98
N LYS A 89 10.39 -10.59 -5.31
CA LYS A 89 9.28 -11.43 -5.77
C LYS A 89 8.03 -11.19 -4.95
N LEU A 90 6.94 -10.87 -5.63
CA LEU A 90 5.61 -10.87 -5.04
C LEU A 90 5.14 -12.32 -4.84
N PRO A 91 4.35 -12.59 -3.78
CA PRO A 91 3.88 -13.94 -3.45
C PRO A 91 2.66 -14.33 -4.31
N LEU A 92 2.84 -14.43 -5.62
CA LEU A 92 1.74 -14.68 -6.58
C LEU A 92 1.13 -16.07 -6.40
N THR A 93 -0.18 -16.16 -6.63
CA THR A 93 -0.90 -17.41 -6.91
C THR A 93 -0.67 -17.82 -8.36
N PRO A 94 -1.02 -19.07 -8.78
CA PRO A 94 -1.00 -19.43 -10.20
C PRO A 94 -1.86 -18.50 -11.08
N ALA A 95 -2.99 -17.99 -10.56
CA ALA A 95 -3.81 -17.02 -11.27
C ALA A 95 -3.11 -15.66 -11.39
N GLY A 96 -2.45 -15.20 -10.32
CA GLY A 96 -1.65 -13.98 -10.34
C GLY A 96 -0.45 -14.09 -11.31
N GLU A 97 0.25 -15.24 -11.36
CA GLU A 97 1.32 -15.49 -12.34
C GLU A 97 0.81 -15.45 -13.78
N ALA A 98 -0.36 -16.04 -14.04
CA ALA A 98 -0.98 -15.98 -15.35
C ALA A 98 -1.38 -14.55 -15.75
N ALA A 99 -1.93 -13.76 -14.82
CA ALA A 99 -2.27 -12.36 -15.03
C ALA A 99 -1.02 -11.51 -15.26
N LEU A 100 0.05 -11.71 -14.47
CA LEU A 100 1.33 -11.03 -14.68
C LEU A 100 1.89 -11.34 -16.07
N LYS A 101 1.91 -12.61 -16.47
CA LYS A 101 2.35 -13.01 -17.81
C LYS A 101 1.52 -12.32 -18.90
N HIS A 102 0.21 -12.25 -18.73
CA HIS A 102 -0.66 -11.56 -19.67
C HIS A 102 -0.31 -10.07 -19.76
N ASN A 103 -0.14 -9.39 -18.64
CA ASN A 103 0.24 -7.99 -18.61
C ASN A 103 1.59 -7.74 -19.31
N LEU A 104 2.55 -8.62 -19.10
CA LEU A 104 3.89 -8.50 -19.69
C LEU A 104 3.93 -8.74 -21.22
N THR A 105 3.03 -9.57 -21.75
CA THR A 105 3.12 -10.08 -23.13
C THR A 105 1.97 -9.70 -24.05
N ALA A 106 0.87 -9.18 -23.50
CA ALA A 106 -0.34 -8.94 -24.26
C ALA A 106 -1.00 -7.57 -23.99
N THR A 107 -0.49 -6.80 -23.01
CA THR A 107 -1.02 -5.48 -22.70
C THR A 107 0.09 -4.42 -22.72
N ILE A 108 -0.27 -3.20 -23.06
CA ILE A 108 0.59 -2.02 -22.93
C ILE A 108 0.39 -1.45 -21.53
N ASP A 109 1.40 -0.81 -20.98
CA ASP A 109 1.27 -0.12 -19.69
C ASP A 109 0.09 0.87 -19.73
N PRO A 110 -0.92 0.69 -18.86
CA PRO A 110 -2.10 1.55 -18.87
C PRO A 110 -1.79 3.04 -18.70
N GLU A 111 -0.82 3.42 -17.87
CA GLU A 111 -0.46 4.82 -17.69
C GLU A 111 0.18 5.42 -18.96
N SER A 112 0.88 4.61 -19.75
CA SER A 112 1.36 5.05 -21.08
C SER A 112 0.23 5.39 -22.04
N LEU A 113 -0.95 4.85 -21.80
CA LEU A 113 -2.19 5.13 -22.53
C LEU A 113 -3.07 6.18 -21.82
N CYS A 114 -2.54 6.90 -20.85
CA CYS A 114 -3.26 7.89 -20.04
C CYS A 114 -4.42 7.31 -19.22
N ILE A 115 -4.37 6.03 -18.89
CA ILE A 115 -5.30 5.41 -17.96
C ILE A 115 -4.74 5.61 -16.56
N ILE A 116 -5.59 6.01 -15.61
CA ILE A 116 -5.19 6.29 -14.22
C ILE A 116 -4.61 5.01 -13.59
N GLY A 117 -3.39 5.09 -13.06
CA GLY A 117 -2.76 3.97 -12.36
C GLY A 117 -3.37 3.68 -10.99
N GLY A 118 -4.00 4.67 -10.37
CA GLY A 118 -4.62 4.54 -9.05
C GLY A 118 -3.61 4.24 -7.94
N ILE A 119 -4.10 3.69 -6.83
CA ILE A 119 -3.25 3.15 -5.78
C ILE A 119 -3.28 1.62 -5.82
N PRO A 120 -2.21 0.97 -5.40
CA PRO A 120 -0.99 1.48 -4.77
C PRO A 120 0.04 2.10 -5.74
N ARG A 121 -0.16 2.02 -7.06
CA ARG A 121 0.82 2.39 -8.07
C ARG A 121 1.34 3.83 -7.94
N HIS A 122 0.46 4.83 -7.78
CA HIS A 122 0.90 6.23 -7.64
C HIS A 122 1.80 6.43 -6.44
N ASN A 123 1.48 5.82 -5.30
CA ASN A 123 2.32 5.91 -4.12
C ASN A 123 3.61 5.10 -4.22
N ALA A 124 3.65 4.07 -5.07
CA ALA A 124 4.86 3.29 -5.33
C ALA A 124 5.83 4.00 -6.27
N SER A 125 5.36 4.86 -7.18
CA SER A 125 6.14 5.48 -8.25
C SER A 125 7.17 6.51 -7.74
N GLY A 126 6.95 7.12 -6.57
CA GLY A 126 7.79 8.20 -6.04
C GLY A 126 7.64 9.53 -6.78
N LEU A 127 6.63 9.66 -7.64
CA LEU A 127 6.28 10.92 -8.29
C LEU A 127 5.72 11.90 -7.26
N PRO A 128 5.99 13.21 -7.42
CA PRO A 128 5.55 14.19 -6.45
C PRO A 128 4.02 14.32 -6.42
N PHE A 129 3.54 14.76 -5.27
CA PHE A 129 2.14 15.10 -5.05
C PHE A 129 2.02 16.22 -4.03
N GLU A 130 0.90 16.90 -4.03
CA GLU A 130 0.54 17.88 -3.02
C GLU A 130 -0.59 17.34 -2.15
N ILE A 131 -0.51 17.60 -0.84
CA ILE A 131 -1.56 17.28 0.12
C ILE A 131 -2.22 18.55 0.61
N LEU A 132 -3.56 18.59 0.51
CA LEU A 132 -4.42 19.56 1.18
C LEU A 132 -5.14 18.84 2.31
N HIS A 133 -4.80 19.19 3.56
CA HIS A 133 -5.28 18.48 4.74
C HIS A 133 -6.28 19.33 5.53
N GLY A 134 -7.53 18.92 5.51
CA GLY A 134 -8.59 19.47 6.33
C GLY A 134 -8.95 18.59 7.52
N THR A 135 -9.82 19.06 8.42
CA THR A 135 -10.17 18.33 9.65
C THR A 135 -10.85 16.98 9.41
N ASN A 136 -11.72 16.91 8.40
CA ASN A 136 -12.55 15.73 8.11
C ASN A 136 -12.37 15.20 6.70
N LYS A 137 -11.43 15.75 5.95
CA LYS A 137 -11.05 15.29 4.61
C LYS A 137 -9.59 15.60 4.37
N ILE A 138 -8.95 14.74 3.57
CA ILE A 138 -7.61 14.96 3.03
C ILE A 138 -7.67 14.76 1.52
N ALA A 139 -7.02 15.64 0.77
CA ALA A 139 -6.90 15.53 -0.68
C ALA A 139 -5.44 15.33 -1.06
N PHE A 140 -5.19 14.39 -1.95
CA PHE A 140 -3.91 14.19 -2.63
C PHE A 140 -4.06 14.63 -4.07
N LEU A 141 -3.24 15.57 -4.51
CA LEU A 141 -3.16 16.04 -5.88
C LEU A 141 -1.90 15.45 -6.50
N TYR A 142 -2.05 14.52 -7.42
CA TYR A 142 -0.92 13.81 -8.05
C TYR A 142 -0.41 14.52 -9.29
N TRP A 143 0.86 14.31 -9.60
CA TRP A 143 1.55 14.87 -10.77
C TRP A 143 0.79 14.71 -12.09
N TYR A 144 0.07 13.60 -12.26
CA TYR A 144 -0.71 13.33 -13.49
C TYR A 144 -2.08 14.01 -13.53
N SER A 145 -2.30 15.08 -12.77
CA SER A 145 -3.57 15.82 -12.69
C SER A 145 -4.75 14.99 -12.18
N TYR A 146 -4.48 13.94 -11.41
CA TYR A 146 -5.50 13.16 -10.69
C TYR A 146 -5.52 13.56 -9.23
N PHE A 147 -6.65 13.32 -8.60
CA PHE A 147 -6.79 13.58 -7.16
C PHE A 147 -7.52 12.45 -6.44
N ARG A 148 -7.21 12.29 -5.17
CA ARG A 148 -7.98 11.51 -4.19
C ARG A 148 -8.59 12.47 -3.20
N LEU A 149 -9.84 12.25 -2.84
CA LEU A 149 -10.53 13.03 -1.80
C LEU A 149 -11.08 12.08 -0.74
N ILE A 150 -10.35 11.90 0.33
CA ILE A 150 -10.57 10.88 1.33
C ILE A 150 -11.28 11.48 2.54
N PRO A 151 -12.47 11.00 2.92
CA PRO A 151 -13.13 11.39 4.16
C PRO A 151 -12.38 10.82 5.35
N ILE A 152 -12.17 11.64 6.38
CA ILE A 152 -11.59 11.21 7.66
C ILE A 152 -12.73 11.06 8.66
N SER A 153 -13.02 9.82 9.09
CA SER A 153 -14.15 9.53 9.97
C SER A 153 -13.88 8.30 10.85
N ALA A 154 -14.18 8.42 12.12
CA ALA A 154 -14.08 7.29 13.06
C ALA A 154 -15.24 6.27 12.94
N THR A 155 -16.35 6.66 12.30
CA THR A 155 -17.60 5.88 12.28
C THR A 155 -18.03 5.43 10.90
N ARG A 156 -17.46 5.99 9.83
CA ARG A 156 -17.76 5.59 8.46
C ARG A 156 -17.31 4.14 8.24
N LYS A 157 -18.10 3.39 7.48
CA LYS A 157 -17.81 2.04 7.02
C LYS A 157 -17.85 2.03 5.49
N HIS A 158 -17.18 1.07 4.91
CA HIS A 158 -17.32 0.79 3.49
C HIS A 158 -18.73 0.35 3.13
N SER A 159 -19.11 0.59 1.89
CA SER A 159 -20.31 0.05 1.28
C SER A 159 -20.18 -1.48 1.17
N ASP A 160 -21.30 -2.20 1.30
CA ASP A 160 -21.29 -3.65 1.09
C ASP A 160 -20.99 -4.02 -0.37
N ASP A 161 -21.27 -3.12 -1.30
CA ASP A 161 -21.04 -3.26 -2.75
C ASP A 161 -20.55 -1.89 -3.30
N PRO A 162 -19.26 -1.56 -3.17
CA PRO A 162 -18.73 -0.29 -3.64
C PRO A 162 -18.60 -0.27 -5.16
N ASP A 163 -18.95 0.85 -5.78
CA ASP A 163 -18.73 1.08 -7.22
C ASP A 163 -17.22 1.04 -7.54
N PRO A 164 -16.75 0.18 -8.46
CA PRO A 164 -15.33 0.05 -8.75
C PRO A 164 -14.72 1.33 -9.31
N SER A 165 -13.59 1.76 -8.72
CA SER A 165 -12.84 2.93 -9.15
C SER A 165 -11.33 2.69 -9.15
N PHE A 166 -10.53 3.61 -9.72
CA PHE A 166 -9.07 3.48 -9.74
C PHE A 166 -8.42 3.66 -8.37
N PHE A 167 -9.06 4.36 -7.46
CA PHE A 167 -8.58 4.58 -6.09
C PHE A 167 -9.36 3.76 -5.06
N GLY A 168 -10.44 3.09 -5.48
CA GLY A 168 -11.35 2.39 -4.60
C GLY A 168 -12.28 3.32 -3.81
N GLU A 169 -13.09 2.75 -2.92
CA GLU A 169 -13.77 3.47 -1.85
C GLU A 169 -12.82 3.59 -0.67
N GLU A 170 -12.52 4.83 -0.27
CA GLU A 170 -11.47 5.16 0.68
C GLU A 170 -12.05 5.74 1.97
N ILE A 171 -11.52 5.32 3.11
CA ILE A 171 -11.89 5.85 4.43
C ILE A 171 -10.62 6.11 5.24
N GLY A 172 -10.41 7.36 5.64
CA GLY A 172 -9.35 7.76 6.56
C GLY A 172 -9.81 7.66 8.02
N LYS A 173 -8.94 7.16 8.89
CA LYS A 173 -9.16 7.10 10.35
C LYS A 173 -7.86 7.37 11.10
N TRP A 174 -7.95 8.16 12.16
CA TRP A 174 -6.80 8.40 13.04
C TRP A 174 -6.60 7.28 14.06
N GLU A 175 -5.38 6.78 14.13
CA GLU A 175 -4.86 5.91 15.18
C GLU A 175 -3.67 6.62 15.85
N GLY A 176 -3.93 7.33 16.94
CA GLY A 176 -2.91 8.22 17.53
C GLY A 176 -2.50 9.30 16.54
N ASP A 177 -1.22 9.37 16.19
CA ASP A 177 -0.63 10.28 15.21
C ASP A 177 -0.50 9.66 13.79
N THR A 178 -1.00 8.46 13.60
CA THR A 178 -1.02 7.78 12.29
C THR A 178 -2.39 7.97 11.62
N LEU A 179 -2.41 8.46 10.39
CA LEU A 179 -3.59 8.42 9.55
C LEU A 179 -3.62 7.09 8.80
N VAL A 180 -4.60 6.25 9.10
CA VAL A 180 -4.85 5.00 8.39
C VAL A 180 -5.88 5.25 7.31
N ILE A 181 -5.57 4.89 6.08
CA ILE A 181 -6.49 4.94 4.94
C ILE A 181 -6.75 3.51 4.49
N ASP A 182 -8.01 3.13 4.55
CA ASP A 182 -8.53 1.81 4.18
C ASP A 182 -9.27 1.94 2.85
N SER A 183 -8.96 1.07 1.87
CA SER A 183 -9.43 1.20 0.49
C SER A 183 -9.82 -0.16 -0.10
N ILE A 184 -11.06 -0.27 -0.60
CA ILE A 184 -11.61 -1.45 -1.28
C ILE A 184 -12.35 -1.04 -2.56
N GLY A 185 -12.82 -1.99 -3.36
CA GLY A 185 -13.63 -1.69 -4.55
C GLY A 185 -12.80 -1.09 -5.69
N PHE A 186 -11.70 -1.72 -6.02
CA PHE A 186 -10.82 -1.30 -7.11
C PHE A 186 -11.28 -1.84 -8.46
N LYS A 187 -11.08 -1.05 -9.52
CA LYS A 187 -11.13 -1.55 -10.89
C LYS A 187 -9.94 -2.47 -11.14
N ASP A 188 -10.20 -3.67 -11.62
CA ASP A 188 -9.19 -4.67 -11.97
C ASP A 188 -8.81 -4.67 -13.46
N GLU A 189 -9.65 -4.09 -14.31
CA GLU A 189 -9.39 -3.98 -15.74
C GLU A 189 -8.41 -2.85 -16.05
N LYS A 190 -7.36 -3.18 -16.83
CA LYS A 190 -6.38 -2.21 -17.35
C LYS A 190 -5.71 -1.37 -16.25
N VAL A 191 -5.40 -2.00 -15.13
CA VAL A 191 -4.65 -1.38 -14.03
C VAL A 191 -3.59 -2.34 -13.53
N TRP A 192 -2.43 -1.82 -13.19
CA TRP A 192 -1.35 -2.55 -12.54
C TRP A 192 -1.04 -1.92 -11.19
N ILE A 193 -0.67 -2.72 -10.20
CA ILE A 193 -0.34 -2.17 -8.89
C ILE A 193 1.01 -1.44 -8.84
N ASP A 194 1.85 -1.62 -9.87
CA ASP A 194 3.14 -0.96 -10.01
C ASP A 194 3.59 -0.87 -11.48
N GLU A 195 4.78 -0.33 -11.71
CA GLU A 195 5.36 -0.18 -13.04
C GLU A 195 5.96 -1.49 -13.60
N ASN A 196 5.87 -2.61 -12.90
CA ASN A 196 6.37 -3.92 -13.34
C ASN A 196 5.28 -4.87 -13.82
N ALA A 197 4.13 -4.35 -14.19
CA ALA A 197 2.98 -5.11 -14.65
C ALA A 197 2.38 -6.04 -13.60
N ASN A 198 2.70 -5.87 -12.31
CA ASN A 198 2.11 -6.69 -11.26
C ASN A 198 0.59 -6.49 -11.22
N PRO A 199 -0.18 -7.58 -11.29
CA PRO A 199 -1.63 -7.51 -11.40
C PRO A 199 -2.32 -7.35 -10.05
N HIS A 200 -3.58 -6.95 -10.08
CA HIS A 200 -4.52 -7.18 -8.98
C HIS A 200 -5.88 -7.62 -9.53
N SER A 201 -6.71 -8.13 -8.65
CA SER A 201 -8.10 -8.49 -8.94
C SER A 201 -9.08 -7.50 -8.30
N ASP A 202 -10.38 -7.72 -8.52
CA ASP A 202 -11.47 -7.02 -7.83
C ASP A 202 -11.48 -7.24 -6.31
N ALA A 203 -10.73 -8.24 -5.81
CA ALA A 203 -10.58 -8.51 -4.38
C ALA A 203 -9.42 -7.72 -3.72
N LEU A 204 -8.81 -6.77 -4.45
CA LEU A 204 -7.75 -5.94 -3.89
C LEU A 204 -8.27 -5.14 -2.70
N HIS A 205 -7.52 -5.20 -1.60
CA HIS A 205 -7.67 -4.39 -0.39
C HIS A 205 -6.32 -3.73 -0.09
N VAL A 206 -6.34 -2.43 0.13
CA VAL A 206 -5.14 -1.64 0.41
C VAL A 206 -5.32 -0.88 1.70
N VAL A 207 -4.35 -1.03 2.62
CA VAL A 207 -4.33 -0.26 3.88
C VAL A 207 -3.04 0.54 3.93
N GLU A 208 -3.17 1.86 3.95
CA GLU A 208 -2.05 2.80 4.02
C GLU A 208 -1.95 3.39 5.42
N ARG A 209 -0.76 3.42 5.99
CA ARG A 209 -0.48 3.99 7.32
C ARG A 209 0.47 5.17 7.18
N TRP A 210 -0.09 6.35 7.17
CA TRP A 210 0.62 7.60 6.96
C TRP A 210 1.10 8.19 8.28
N THR A 211 2.39 8.48 8.38
CA THR A 211 3.02 9.14 9.51
C THR A 211 3.81 10.36 9.06
N ARG A 212 3.91 11.37 9.91
CA ARG A 212 4.77 12.54 9.71
C ARG A 212 5.71 12.63 10.90
N PRO A 213 6.89 11.98 10.85
CA PRO A 213 7.82 11.91 11.98
C PRO A 213 8.43 13.25 12.35
N ASP A 214 8.56 14.16 11.40
CA ASP A 214 9.09 15.51 11.58
C ASP A 214 8.49 16.50 10.56
N ALA A 215 9.02 17.73 10.51
CA ALA A 215 8.47 18.74 9.61
C ALA A 215 8.74 18.46 8.14
N ASP A 216 9.80 17.73 7.82
CA ASP A 216 10.35 17.61 6.47
C ASP A 216 10.05 16.27 5.79
N HIS A 217 9.52 15.28 6.55
CA HIS A 217 9.29 13.94 6.05
C HIS A 217 7.88 13.45 6.33
N ILE A 218 7.34 12.70 5.38
CA ILE A 218 6.20 11.81 5.58
C ILE A 218 6.62 10.40 5.18
N HIS A 219 6.06 9.42 5.86
CA HIS A 219 6.30 8.01 5.61
C HIS A 219 4.97 7.28 5.51
N VAL A 220 4.86 6.33 4.58
CA VAL A 220 3.71 5.46 4.45
C VAL A 220 4.14 4.01 4.39
N ASP A 221 3.52 3.20 5.23
CA ASP A 221 3.52 1.74 5.12
C ASP A 221 2.22 1.30 4.47
N THR A 222 2.32 0.54 3.40
CA THR A 222 1.17 0.09 2.62
C THR A 222 1.08 -1.42 2.66
N LEU A 223 -0.04 -1.94 3.17
CA LEU A 223 -0.41 -3.35 3.13
C LEU A 223 -1.22 -3.61 1.87
N ILE A 224 -0.88 -4.67 1.16
CA ILE A 224 -1.58 -5.19 -0.02
C ILE A 224 -2.15 -6.56 0.33
N GLU A 225 -3.44 -6.72 0.14
CA GLU A 225 -4.16 -7.99 0.26
C GLU A 225 -4.99 -8.21 -1.01
N ASP A 226 -4.80 -9.36 -1.64
CA ASP A 226 -5.61 -9.80 -2.77
C ASP A 226 -5.55 -11.34 -2.84
N PRO A 227 -6.48 -12.04 -2.18
CA PRO A 227 -6.41 -13.49 -2.05
C PRO A 227 -6.62 -14.24 -3.37
N LYS A 228 -7.09 -13.58 -4.44
CA LYS A 228 -7.18 -14.19 -5.75
C LYS A 228 -5.81 -14.26 -6.44
N PHE A 229 -4.99 -13.21 -6.28
CA PHE A 229 -3.72 -13.09 -7.01
C PHE A 229 -2.48 -13.25 -6.14
N TYR A 230 -2.59 -13.11 -4.81
CA TYR A 230 -1.47 -13.26 -3.88
C TYR A 230 -1.76 -14.32 -2.81
N THR A 231 -0.78 -15.17 -2.53
CA THR A 231 -0.89 -16.27 -1.56
C THR A 231 -0.90 -15.80 -0.11
N LYS A 232 -0.48 -14.57 0.14
CA LYS A 232 -0.45 -13.91 1.47
C LYS A 232 -0.37 -12.41 1.30
N PRO A 233 -0.80 -11.63 2.29
CA PRO A 233 -0.56 -10.19 2.34
C PRO A 233 0.93 -9.86 2.31
N PHE A 234 1.27 -8.70 1.79
CA PHE A 234 2.63 -8.15 1.80
C PHE A 234 2.61 -6.63 1.93
N ASN A 235 3.72 -6.07 2.37
CA ASN A 235 3.88 -4.64 2.58
C ASN A 235 4.96 -4.05 1.71
N TYR A 236 4.82 -2.76 1.40
CA TYR A 236 5.89 -1.91 0.94
C TYR A 236 5.84 -0.57 1.66
N SER A 237 6.97 0.13 1.71
CA SER A 237 7.08 1.43 2.39
C SER A 237 7.69 2.48 1.49
N ARG A 238 7.25 3.73 1.65
CA ARG A 238 7.81 4.89 0.92
C ARG A 238 7.92 6.09 1.84
N THR A 239 8.96 6.88 1.59
CA THR A 239 9.20 8.15 2.28
C THR A 239 9.25 9.29 1.27
N TRP A 240 8.65 10.41 1.62
CA TRP A 240 8.73 11.65 0.84
C TRP A 240 9.33 12.75 1.68
N VAL A 241 10.04 13.67 1.02
CA VAL A 241 10.54 14.91 1.60
C VAL A 241 9.68 16.08 1.18
N LEU A 242 9.51 17.03 2.10
CA LEU A 242 8.83 18.28 1.84
C LEU A 242 9.57 19.06 0.76
N GLY A 243 8.86 19.53 -0.24
CA GLY A 243 9.36 20.42 -1.27
C GLY A 243 9.73 21.80 -0.71
N LYS A 244 10.41 22.59 -1.52
CA LYS A 244 10.71 23.98 -1.17
C LYS A 244 9.43 24.83 -1.19
N PRO A 245 9.43 26.00 -0.52
CA PRO A 245 8.24 26.86 -0.46
C PRO A 245 7.74 27.40 -1.80
N ASP A 246 8.59 27.41 -2.83
CA ASP A 246 8.31 27.85 -4.19
C ASP A 246 8.03 26.70 -5.16
N GLU A 247 8.03 25.47 -4.67
CA GLU A 247 7.68 24.27 -5.45
C GLU A 247 6.20 23.93 -5.23
N GLU A 248 5.49 23.67 -6.30
CA GLU A 248 4.08 23.31 -6.31
C GLU A 248 3.77 22.29 -7.39
N ILE A 249 2.58 21.67 -7.31
CA ILE A 249 2.12 20.77 -8.35
C ILE A 249 1.90 21.54 -9.66
N GLN A 250 2.38 20.99 -10.77
CA GLN A 250 2.24 21.59 -12.08
C GLN A 250 1.05 20.96 -12.82
N GLU A 251 0.44 21.73 -13.71
CA GLU A 251 -0.54 21.17 -14.64
C GLU A 251 0.13 20.17 -15.56
N TYR A 252 -0.52 19.02 -15.74
CA TYR A 252 -0.07 17.95 -16.62
C TYR A 252 -1.28 17.33 -17.32
N ALA A 253 -1.21 17.26 -18.66
CA ALA A 253 -2.23 16.61 -19.47
C ALA A 253 -1.60 15.43 -20.22
N CYS A 254 -1.81 14.21 -19.73
CA CYS A 254 -1.22 13.00 -20.29
C CYS A 254 -1.54 12.81 -21.77
N SER A 255 -2.76 13.16 -22.19
CA SER A 255 -3.20 13.02 -23.59
C SER A 255 -2.63 14.09 -24.52
N GLU A 256 -2.10 15.18 -23.97
CA GLU A 256 -1.52 16.25 -24.77
C GLU A 256 -0.15 15.82 -25.30
N ASN A 257 -0.02 15.84 -26.63
CA ASN A 257 1.20 15.43 -27.32
C ASN A 257 1.68 13.98 -27.02
N ASN A 258 0.79 13.06 -26.64
CA ASN A 258 1.10 11.63 -26.51
C ASN A 258 1.20 10.98 -27.89
N VAL A 259 2.21 11.38 -28.65
CA VAL A 259 2.43 10.93 -30.05
C VAL A 259 3.02 9.52 -30.15
N ASP A 260 3.55 9.00 -29.05
CA ASP A 260 4.22 7.69 -29.03
C ASP A 260 3.27 6.53 -28.73
N ALA A 261 2.00 6.79 -28.40
CA ALA A 261 1.03 5.76 -28.07
C ALA A 261 0.92 4.64 -29.12
N ALA A 262 1.06 4.98 -30.40
CA ALA A 262 1.05 4.01 -31.51
C ALA A 262 2.32 3.15 -31.58
N ASN A 263 3.41 3.53 -30.90
CA ASN A 263 4.71 2.87 -30.93
C ASN A 263 5.03 2.13 -29.62
N LEU A 264 4.10 2.11 -28.66
CA LEU A 264 4.28 1.42 -27.39
C LEU A 264 4.22 -0.10 -27.60
N GLY A 265 5.19 -0.82 -27.06
CA GLY A 265 5.21 -2.28 -27.03
C GLY A 265 4.40 -2.84 -25.85
N PHE A 266 4.21 -4.16 -25.84
CA PHE A 266 3.59 -4.85 -24.71
C PHE A 266 4.50 -4.85 -23.50
N GLY A 267 3.87 -4.86 -22.34
CA GLY A 267 4.52 -4.85 -21.03
C GLY A 267 5.18 -3.51 -20.68
N PRO A 268 5.62 -3.36 -19.45
CA PRO A 268 6.48 -2.27 -19.05
C PRO A 268 7.91 -2.57 -19.47
N GLY A 269 8.73 -1.57 -19.49
CA GLY A 269 10.14 -1.84 -19.31
C GLY A 269 10.34 -2.35 -17.87
N PRO A 270 10.63 -3.64 -17.62
CA PRO A 270 10.75 -4.14 -16.27
C PRO A 270 11.87 -3.42 -15.53
N ILE A 271 11.59 -3.06 -14.27
CA ILE A 271 12.63 -2.62 -13.35
C ILE A 271 13.24 -3.88 -12.76
N ARG A 272 14.49 -4.17 -13.14
CA ARG A 272 15.23 -5.33 -12.67
C ARG A 272 15.79 -5.09 -11.26
N PRO A 273 16.21 -6.16 -10.55
CA PRO A 273 16.86 -6.03 -9.24
C PRO A 273 18.09 -5.11 -9.21
N ASP A 274 18.77 -4.95 -10.34
CA ASP A 274 19.91 -4.03 -10.49
C ASP A 274 19.48 -2.58 -10.80
N GLY A 275 18.18 -2.30 -10.83
CA GLY A 275 17.62 -0.98 -11.13
C GLY A 275 17.56 -0.63 -12.61
N THR A 276 18.00 -1.50 -13.51
CA THR A 276 17.90 -1.27 -14.95
C THR A 276 16.46 -1.45 -15.43
N ARG A 277 16.08 -0.67 -16.44
CA ARG A 277 14.80 -0.82 -17.15
C ARG A 277 15.05 -1.49 -18.51
N GLY A 278 14.10 -2.24 -18.96
CA GLY A 278 14.11 -2.83 -20.29
C GLY A 278 12.87 -3.68 -20.50
N TYR A 279 12.40 -3.76 -21.73
CA TYR A 279 11.35 -4.72 -22.08
C TYR A 279 11.89 -6.14 -21.94
N ILE A 280 10.98 -7.09 -21.66
CA ILE A 280 11.34 -8.52 -21.52
C ILE A 280 11.90 -9.05 -22.86
N ASP A 281 11.41 -8.51 -23.96
CA ASP A 281 11.94 -8.78 -25.29
C ASP A 281 12.11 -7.41 -25.98
N PRO A 282 13.33 -6.86 -25.98
CA PRO A 282 13.60 -5.59 -26.65
C PRO A 282 13.54 -5.79 -28.17
N ALA A 283 12.36 -5.91 -28.73
CA ALA A 283 12.22 -5.60 -30.13
C ALA A 283 12.78 -4.17 -30.33
N PRO A 284 13.68 -3.95 -31.27
CA PRO A 284 14.20 -2.62 -31.51
C PRO A 284 13.02 -1.69 -31.77
N LEU A 285 12.95 -0.60 -30.98
CA LEU A 285 11.94 0.43 -31.22
C LEU A 285 11.97 0.79 -32.72
N PRO A 286 10.83 0.86 -33.38
CA PRO A 286 10.80 1.34 -34.76
C PRO A 286 11.47 2.72 -34.80
N PRO A 287 12.20 3.07 -35.86
CA PRO A 287 12.85 4.35 -35.96
C PRO A 287 11.80 5.46 -35.79
N PRO A 288 12.14 6.53 -35.03
CA PRO A 288 11.21 7.62 -34.80
C PRO A 288 10.64 8.13 -36.12
N ILE A 289 9.33 8.28 -36.18
CA ILE A 289 8.64 8.82 -37.36
C ILE A 289 9.19 10.22 -37.61
N PRO A 290 9.74 10.51 -38.77
CA PRO A 290 10.25 11.84 -39.09
C PRO A 290 9.12 12.86 -38.91
N ARG A 291 9.29 13.83 -38.00
CA ARG A 291 8.37 14.96 -37.92
C ARG A 291 8.34 15.65 -39.29
N LYS A 292 7.17 15.74 -39.88
CA LYS A 292 7.00 16.63 -41.01
C LYS A 292 7.31 18.05 -40.52
N GLN A 293 8.37 18.64 -41.04
CA GLN A 293 8.59 20.06 -40.83
C GLN A 293 7.45 20.78 -41.58
N GLU A 294 6.58 21.46 -40.82
CA GLU A 294 5.63 22.44 -41.35
C GLU A 294 6.37 23.73 -41.68
#